data_3e4bed499f08e4aa1399a2450ef90dff
#
_entry.id   3e4bed499f08e4aa1399a2450ef90dff
#
_cell.length_a   1.000
_cell.length_b   1.000
_cell.length_c   1.000
_cell.angle_alpha   90.00
_cell.angle_beta   90.00
_cell.angle_gamma   90.00
#
_symmetry.space_group_name_H-M   'P 1'
#
loop_
_entity.id
_entity.type
_entity.pdbx_description
1 polymer ?
#
loop_
_entity_poly.entity_id
_entity_poly.type
_entity_poly.pdbx_seq_one_letter_code
_entity_poly.pdbx_strand_id
1 'polypeptide(L)'
;MGAFSQEAVRQLLGSGAEVTPFPAFEGVFRALRAGKIDAAVIPMENTLHGSVHENYDHLLHFDVRIAGETNLRIVHNLIAPPGIAFKDIRKVYSHPVALNQCLKFFAKNRKLERVPFYDTAGSVNMVMEKRMPDAAAIASSVAATIYGGTILKKSIEDDRRNFTRFFLLYPTKKLPAPPVSKQWKTSLVFTTRNTPGALFRGLAAFALRDLNLTKIESRPLHGKPWEYLFYVDFLGRENEARVQNALRHLAEIADFLRVLGSYPPAR
;
A
#
# COMPACT_ATOMS: atom_id res chain seq x y z
N MET A 1 -7.18 10.24 10.60
CA MET A 1 -6.51 11.25 9.72
C MET A 1 -5.01 11.22 9.99
N GLY A 2 -4.15 11.75 9.07
CA GLY A 2 -2.69 11.82 9.28
C GLY A 2 -1.90 10.55 8.93
N ALA A 3 -2.54 9.47 8.52
CA ALA A 3 -1.86 8.26 8.06
C ALA A 3 -1.14 8.48 6.71
N PHE A 4 -0.14 7.66 6.41
CA PHE A 4 0.57 7.69 5.12
C PHE A 4 -0.37 7.50 3.92
N SER A 5 -1.47 6.76 4.08
CA SER A 5 -2.51 6.64 3.05
C SER A 5 -3.12 8.00 2.66
N GLN A 6 -3.28 8.94 3.59
CA GLN A 6 -3.76 10.29 3.27
C GLN A 6 -2.77 11.08 2.41
N GLU A 7 -1.48 10.88 2.64
CA GLU A 7 -0.42 11.50 1.82
C GLU A 7 -0.43 10.90 0.40
N ALA A 8 -0.61 9.58 0.31
CA ALA A 8 -0.79 8.90 -0.99
C ALA A 8 -2.05 9.38 -1.73
N VAL A 9 -3.17 9.65 -1.03
CA VAL A 9 -4.36 10.29 -1.64
C VAL A 9 -4.01 11.65 -2.25
N ARG A 10 -3.28 12.49 -1.52
CA ARG A 10 -2.87 13.82 -2.02
C ARG A 10 -1.98 13.74 -3.25
N GLN A 11 -1.08 12.75 -3.31
CA GLN A 11 -0.23 12.53 -4.49
C GLN A 11 -1.03 12.06 -5.72
N LEU A 12 -2.03 11.22 -5.53
CA LEU A 12 -2.81 10.62 -6.61
C LEU A 12 -3.98 11.49 -7.08
N LEU A 13 -4.65 12.17 -6.16
CA LEU A 13 -5.89 12.91 -6.42
C LEU A 13 -5.79 14.42 -6.17
N GLY A 14 -4.63 14.89 -5.70
CA GLY A 14 -4.42 16.30 -5.37
C GLY A 14 -4.90 16.69 -3.97
N SER A 15 -4.57 17.92 -3.57
CA SER A 15 -4.86 18.44 -2.21
C SER A 15 -6.34 18.72 -1.95
N GLY A 16 -7.16 18.85 -3.00
CA GLY A 16 -8.60 19.13 -2.89
C GLY A 16 -9.46 17.88 -2.65
N ALA A 17 -8.88 16.68 -2.66
CA ALA A 17 -9.64 15.45 -2.42
C ALA A 17 -10.08 15.38 -0.95
N GLU A 18 -11.38 15.15 -0.75
CA GLU A 18 -11.94 14.85 0.57
C GLU A 18 -11.54 13.44 1.00
N VAL A 19 -11.07 13.30 2.24
CA VAL A 19 -10.55 12.05 2.76
C VAL A 19 -11.42 11.53 3.89
N THR A 20 -11.97 10.33 3.73
CA THR A 20 -12.71 9.60 4.77
C THR A 20 -11.84 8.46 5.29
N PRO A 21 -11.40 8.50 6.56
CA PRO A 21 -10.63 7.42 7.17
C PRO A 21 -11.53 6.25 7.58
N PHE A 22 -10.97 5.03 7.51
CA PHE A 22 -11.60 3.81 7.96
C PHE A 22 -10.67 3.05 8.91
N PRO A 23 -11.18 2.34 9.92
CA PRO A 23 -10.37 1.61 10.89
C PRO A 23 -9.73 0.33 10.31
N ALA A 24 -10.31 -0.24 9.25
CA ALA A 24 -9.83 -1.46 8.58
C ALA A 24 -10.00 -1.36 7.06
N PHE A 25 -9.16 -2.08 6.31
CA PHE A 25 -9.18 -2.05 4.85
C PHE A 25 -10.49 -2.60 4.28
N GLU A 26 -11.04 -3.67 4.85
CA GLU A 26 -12.33 -4.20 4.42
C GLU A 26 -13.44 -3.13 4.43
N GLY A 27 -13.45 -2.26 5.44
CA GLY A 27 -14.38 -1.14 5.54
C GLY A 27 -14.29 -0.18 4.35
N VAL A 28 -13.07 0.08 3.86
CA VAL A 28 -12.84 0.91 2.67
C VAL A 28 -13.44 0.26 1.43
N PHE A 29 -13.17 -1.05 1.20
CA PHE A 29 -13.72 -1.78 0.05
C PHE A 29 -15.25 -1.87 0.07
N ARG A 30 -15.83 -2.09 1.26
CA ARG A 30 -17.29 -2.10 1.45
C ARG A 30 -17.91 -0.72 1.18
N ALA A 31 -17.28 0.37 1.63
CA ALA A 31 -17.73 1.74 1.38
C ALA A 31 -17.65 2.10 -0.11
N LEU A 32 -16.56 1.69 -0.80
CA LEU A 32 -16.39 1.86 -2.23
C LEU A 32 -17.47 1.11 -3.02
N ARG A 33 -17.74 -0.15 -2.68
CA ARG A 33 -18.82 -0.95 -3.29
C ARG A 33 -20.20 -0.35 -3.08
N ALA A 34 -20.44 0.20 -1.88
CA ALA A 34 -21.71 0.85 -1.54
C ALA A 34 -21.88 2.26 -2.14
N GLY A 35 -20.86 2.79 -2.84
CA GLY A 35 -20.87 4.15 -3.40
C GLY A 35 -20.85 5.26 -2.35
N LYS A 36 -20.41 4.96 -1.12
CA LYS A 36 -20.22 5.95 -0.04
C LYS A 36 -18.95 6.77 -0.22
N ILE A 37 -18.00 6.24 -0.96
CA ILE A 37 -16.79 6.92 -1.44
C ILE A 37 -16.64 6.63 -2.93
N ASP A 38 -16.05 7.56 -3.68
CA ASP A 38 -15.88 7.44 -5.13
C ASP A 38 -14.63 6.65 -5.52
N ALA A 39 -13.56 6.77 -4.72
CA ALA A 39 -12.28 6.11 -4.93
C ALA A 39 -11.68 5.66 -3.61
N ALA A 40 -10.74 4.73 -3.67
CA ALA A 40 -9.98 4.28 -2.51
C ALA A 40 -8.47 4.27 -2.81
N VAL A 41 -7.65 4.64 -1.81
CA VAL A 41 -6.19 4.52 -1.88
C VAL A 41 -5.74 3.53 -0.83
N ILE A 42 -5.16 2.41 -1.27
CA ILE A 42 -4.87 1.23 -0.45
C ILE A 42 -3.39 0.88 -0.55
N PRO A 43 -2.67 0.68 0.60
CA PRO A 43 -1.30 0.20 0.58
C PRO A 43 -1.25 -1.26 0.11
N MET A 44 -0.37 -1.56 -0.82
CA MET A 44 -0.25 -2.91 -1.40
C MET A 44 1.04 -3.60 -1.01
N GLU A 45 2.12 -2.84 -0.91
CA GLU A 45 3.45 -3.40 -0.70
C GLU A 45 4.37 -2.37 -0.03
N ASN A 46 5.21 -2.84 0.88
CA ASN A 46 6.28 -2.03 1.49
C ASN A 46 7.63 -2.67 1.17
N THR A 47 8.62 -1.88 0.79
CA THR A 47 9.94 -2.38 0.37
C THR A 47 10.71 -3.13 1.45
N LEU A 48 10.39 -2.93 2.73
CA LEU A 48 11.05 -3.57 3.86
C LEU A 48 10.23 -4.70 4.51
N HIS A 49 8.89 -4.66 4.35
CA HIS A 49 7.97 -5.58 5.03
C HIS A 49 7.18 -6.48 4.06
N GLY A 50 7.36 -6.26 2.74
CA GLY A 50 6.68 -7.05 1.71
C GLY A 50 5.22 -6.64 1.52
N SER A 51 4.44 -7.58 1.00
CA SER A 51 3.07 -7.36 0.54
C SER A 51 2.06 -7.28 1.68
N VAL A 52 1.07 -6.38 1.54
CA VAL A 52 -0.10 -6.31 2.41
C VAL A 52 -1.12 -7.33 1.90
N HIS A 53 -0.97 -8.56 2.32
CA HIS A 53 -1.69 -9.72 1.78
C HIS A 53 -3.21 -9.59 1.81
N GLU A 54 -3.77 -9.06 2.91
CA GLU A 54 -5.20 -8.81 3.05
C GLU A 54 -5.77 -7.97 1.90
N ASN A 55 -5.03 -6.96 1.44
CA ASN A 55 -5.49 -6.08 0.36
C ASN A 55 -5.47 -6.76 -1.02
N TYR A 56 -4.59 -7.73 -1.25
CA TYR A 56 -4.64 -8.57 -2.44
C TYR A 56 -5.88 -9.47 -2.45
N ASP A 57 -6.24 -10.04 -1.29
CA ASP A 57 -7.43 -10.85 -1.15
C ASP A 57 -8.70 -10.00 -1.39
N HIS A 58 -8.74 -8.78 -0.88
CA HIS A 58 -9.84 -7.84 -1.14
C HIS A 58 -9.97 -7.48 -2.63
N LEU A 59 -8.86 -7.31 -3.37
CA LEU A 59 -8.91 -7.06 -4.82
C LEU A 59 -9.62 -8.18 -5.59
N LEU A 60 -9.60 -9.41 -5.09
CA LEU A 60 -10.32 -10.53 -5.69
C LEU A 60 -11.81 -10.56 -5.34
N HIS A 61 -12.14 -10.21 -4.09
CA HIS A 61 -13.50 -10.31 -3.58
C HIS A 61 -14.41 -9.15 -4.01
N PHE A 62 -13.82 -8.00 -4.31
CA PHE A 62 -14.59 -6.80 -4.68
C PHE A 62 -14.45 -6.50 -6.18
N ASP A 63 -15.54 -5.98 -6.77
CA ASP A 63 -15.56 -5.55 -8.18
C ASP A 63 -14.96 -4.14 -8.32
N VAL A 64 -13.63 -4.09 -8.26
CA VAL A 64 -12.83 -2.87 -8.35
C VAL A 64 -11.74 -3.00 -9.42
N ARG A 65 -11.31 -1.85 -9.95
CA ARG A 65 -10.21 -1.74 -10.91
C ARG A 65 -9.16 -0.76 -10.38
N ILE A 66 -7.90 -1.09 -10.66
CA ILE A 66 -6.76 -0.21 -10.38
C ILE A 66 -6.71 0.85 -11.48
N ALA A 67 -6.80 2.13 -11.09
CA ALA A 67 -6.71 3.28 -12.00
C ALA A 67 -5.36 4.00 -11.93
N GLY A 68 -4.55 3.72 -10.92
CA GLY A 68 -3.24 4.33 -10.72
C GLY A 68 -2.48 3.75 -9.56
N GLU A 69 -1.23 4.13 -9.44
CA GLU A 69 -0.37 3.78 -8.31
C GLU A 69 0.54 4.94 -7.91
N THR A 70 1.02 4.94 -6.69
CA THR A 70 2.09 5.82 -6.23
C THR A 70 3.03 5.08 -5.28
N ASN A 71 4.30 5.49 -5.28
CA ASN A 71 5.30 5.05 -4.31
C ASN A 71 5.56 6.20 -3.33
N LEU A 72 5.14 6.02 -2.09
CA LEU A 72 5.36 6.99 -1.04
C LEU A 72 6.54 6.58 -0.17
N ARG A 73 7.52 7.47 -0.02
CA ARG A 73 8.58 7.28 0.96
C ARG A 73 8.03 7.39 2.37
N ILE A 74 8.27 6.40 3.20
CA ILE A 74 7.85 6.38 4.60
C ILE A 74 8.92 7.04 5.45
N VAL A 75 8.59 8.20 6.00
CA VAL A 75 9.48 8.98 6.87
C VAL A 75 8.88 9.02 8.26
N HIS A 76 9.61 8.45 9.22
CA HIS A 76 9.20 8.42 10.61
C HIS A 76 9.79 9.60 11.39
N ASN A 77 8.92 10.34 12.09
CA ASN A 77 9.31 11.45 12.94
C ASN A 77 8.89 11.16 14.38
N LEU A 78 9.69 11.57 15.34
CA LEU A 78 9.32 11.59 16.74
C LEU A 78 8.55 12.87 17.04
N ILE A 79 7.31 12.74 17.47
CA ILE A 79 6.34 13.83 17.64
C ILE A 79 5.87 13.84 19.09
N ALA A 80 5.88 15.01 19.72
CA ALA A 80 5.43 15.18 21.11
C ALA A 80 4.49 16.40 21.24
N PRO A 81 3.77 16.55 22.36
CA PRO A 81 3.02 17.77 22.65
C PRO A 81 3.91 19.00 22.63
N PRO A 82 3.40 20.17 22.18
CA PRO A 82 4.15 21.42 22.22
C PRO A 82 4.69 21.73 23.62
N GLY A 83 5.92 22.22 23.68
CA GLY A 83 6.60 22.57 24.93
C GLY A 83 7.33 21.41 25.63
N ILE A 84 7.14 20.16 25.20
CA ILE A 84 7.85 19.00 25.77
C ILE A 84 9.22 18.88 25.12
N ALA A 85 10.28 18.79 25.93
CA ALA A 85 11.63 18.60 25.43
C ALA A 85 11.96 17.10 25.24
N PHE A 86 12.85 16.79 24.30
CA PHE A 86 13.25 15.40 24.02
C PHE A 86 13.78 14.66 25.27
N LYS A 87 14.50 15.36 26.16
CA LYS A 87 15.07 14.81 27.41
C LYS A 87 14.01 14.26 28.38
N ASP A 88 12.77 14.80 28.29
CA ASP A 88 11.66 14.45 29.19
C ASP A 88 10.89 13.23 28.71
N ILE A 89 11.06 12.80 27.46
CA ILE A 89 10.39 11.65 26.88
C ILE A 89 10.92 10.35 27.50
N ARG A 90 9.97 9.46 27.86
CA ARG A 90 10.21 8.10 28.37
C ARG A 90 9.50 7.05 27.52
N LYS A 91 8.30 7.34 27.00
CA LYS A 91 7.46 6.41 26.25
C LYS A 91 7.26 6.89 24.82
N VAL A 92 7.38 5.96 23.86
CA VAL A 92 7.20 6.23 22.44
C VAL A 92 6.16 5.27 21.86
N TYR A 93 5.03 5.83 21.46
CA TYR A 93 3.87 5.10 20.95
C TYR A 93 3.91 5.06 19.42
N SER A 94 3.64 3.91 18.83
CA SER A 94 3.36 3.77 17.40
C SER A 94 2.90 2.36 17.06
N HIS A 95 2.50 2.18 15.79
CA HIS A 95 2.28 0.84 15.24
C HIS A 95 3.56 -0.02 15.35
N PRO A 96 3.44 -1.33 15.68
CA PRO A 96 4.60 -2.21 15.85
C PRO A 96 5.59 -2.18 14.69
N VAL A 97 5.08 -2.14 13.46
CA VAL A 97 5.93 -2.04 12.25
C VAL A 97 6.79 -0.76 12.28
N ALA A 98 6.21 0.41 12.61
CA ALA A 98 6.95 1.67 12.67
C ALA A 98 7.99 1.68 13.80
N LEU A 99 7.66 1.10 14.97
CA LEU A 99 8.62 0.92 16.06
C LEU A 99 9.82 0.04 15.64
N ASN A 100 9.56 -1.03 14.90
CA ASN A 100 10.58 -1.94 14.40
C ASN A 100 11.41 -1.35 13.23
N GLN A 101 10.92 -0.33 12.56
CA GLN A 101 11.65 0.42 11.55
C GLN A 101 12.58 1.50 12.12
N CYS A 102 12.62 1.69 13.45
CA CYS A 102 13.41 2.71 14.16
C CYS A 102 14.34 2.11 15.23
N LEU A 103 14.80 0.87 15.07
CA LEU A 103 15.57 0.17 16.09
C LEU A 103 16.90 0.86 16.40
N LYS A 104 17.61 1.41 15.39
CA LYS A 104 18.86 2.15 15.58
C LYS A 104 18.64 3.42 16.41
N PHE A 105 17.50 4.09 16.24
CA PHE A 105 17.12 5.23 17.06
C PHE A 105 16.94 4.82 18.52
N PHE A 106 16.21 3.74 18.79
CA PHE A 106 16.01 3.23 20.15
C PHE A 106 17.30 2.70 20.79
N ALA A 107 18.17 2.05 20.03
CA ALA A 107 19.47 1.57 20.52
C ALA A 107 20.37 2.71 21.03
N LYS A 108 20.30 3.89 20.39
CA LYS A 108 21.00 5.10 20.82
C LYS A 108 20.30 5.82 21.99
N ASN A 109 19.02 5.54 22.23
CA ASN A 109 18.18 6.22 23.23
C ASN A 109 17.52 5.19 24.17
N ARG A 110 18.33 4.41 24.89
CA ARG A 110 17.91 3.27 25.72
C ARG A 110 16.90 3.60 26.84
N LYS A 111 16.72 4.88 27.15
CA LYS A 111 15.73 5.35 28.15
C LYS A 111 14.31 5.39 27.59
N LEU A 112 14.14 5.26 26.28
CA LEU A 112 12.84 5.30 25.61
C LEU A 112 12.23 3.91 25.57
N GLU A 113 11.07 3.77 26.18
CA GLU A 113 10.23 2.56 26.10
C GLU A 113 9.41 2.56 24.81
N ARG A 114 9.40 1.44 24.07
CA ARG A 114 8.58 1.24 22.90
C ARG A 114 7.22 0.71 23.30
N VAL A 115 6.15 1.50 23.05
CA VAL A 115 4.79 1.12 23.41
C VAL A 115 3.95 0.90 22.15
N PRO A 116 3.54 -0.34 21.86
CA PRO A 116 2.69 -0.63 20.71
C PRO A 116 1.34 0.10 20.76
N PHE A 117 0.90 0.60 19.61
CA PHE A 117 -0.40 1.21 19.40
C PHE A 117 -1.00 0.72 18.08
N TYR A 118 -2.32 0.84 17.89
CA TYR A 118 -3.00 0.23 16.74
C TYR A 118 -2.61 0.89 15.40
N ASP A 119 -2.25 2.18 15.38
CA ASP A 119 -1.78 2.88 14.18
C ASP A 119 -0.80 4.03 14.51
N THR A 120 -0.09 4.54 13.49
CA THR A 120 0.91 5.60 13.64
C THR A 120 0.27 6.96 13.92
N ALA A 121 -0.72 7.37 13.15
CA ALA A 121 -1.36 8.69 13.27
C ALA A 121 -2.24 8.77 14.52
N GLY A 122 -2.96 7.69 14.86
CA GLY A 122 -3.74 7.59 16.08
C GLY A 122 -2.89 7.66 17.33
N SER A 123 -1.64 7.18 17.29
CA SER A 123 -0.72 7.34 18.42
C SER A 123 -0.38 8.81 18.67
N VAL A 124 -0.23 9.62 17.62
CA VAL A 124 -0.05 11.08 17.75
C VAL A 124 -1.29 11.71 18.35
N ASN A 125 -2.47 11.40 17.80
CA ASN A 125 -3.74 11.90 18.34
C ASN A 125 -3.88 11.63 19.85
N MET A 126 -3.66 10.38 20.25
CA MET A 126 -3.76 9.96 21.65
C MET A 126 -2.79 10.72 22.57
N VAL A 127 -1.53 10.88 22.16
CA VAL A 127 -0.51 11.60 22.95
C VAL A 127 -0.87 13.09 23.06
N MET A 128 -1.40 13.70 21.98
CA MET A 128 -1.84 15.09 21.98
C MET A 128 -3.08 15.32 22.86
N GLU A 129 -4.14 14.51 22.70
CA GLU A 129 -5.39 14.62 23.47
C GLU A 129 -5.16 14.46 24.97
N LYS A 130 -4.33 13.48 25.36
CA LYS A 130 -4.01 13.21 26.77
C LYS A 130 -2.94 14.14 27.34
N ARG A 131 -2.34 15.02 26.53
CA ARG A 131 -1.24 15.94 26.92
C ARG A 131 -0.17 15.26 27.77
N MET A 132 0.27 14.09 27.34
CA MET A 132 1.19 13.24 28.11
C MET A 132 2.58 13.90 28.19
N PRO A 133 3.09 14.26 29.40
CA PRO A 133 4.32 15.06 29.53
C PRO A 133 5.60 14.26 29.27
N ASP A 134 5.54 12.93 29.34
CA ASP A 134 6.69 12.02 29.17
C ASP A 134 6.58 11.14 27.93
N ALA A 135 5.63 11.44 27.03
CA ALA A 135 5.34 10.60 25.88
C ALA A 135 5.54 11.32 24.52
N ALA A 136 5.93 10.53 23.54
CA ALA A 136 5.96 10.91 22.14
C ALA A 136 5.35 9.82 21.27
N ALA A 137 5.09 10.13 20.01
CA ALA A 137 4.63 9.16 19.01
C ALA A 137 5.55 9.15 17.80
N ILE A 138 5.60 8.02 17.07
CA ILE A 138 6.28 7.93 15.77
C ILE A 138 5.23 7.92 14.68
N ALA A 139 5.28 8.92 13.79
CA ALA A 139 4.37 9.04 12.64
C ALA A 139 4.93 9.93 11.53
N SER A 140 4.08 10.18 10.50
CA SER A 140 4.36 11.12 9.41
C SER A 140 4.38 12.57 9.91
N SER A 141 5.00 13.48 9.14
CA SER A 141 4.92 14.92 9.39
C SER A 141 3.49 15.46 9.21
N VAL A 142 2.68 14.82 8.37
CA VAL A 142 1.26 15.18 8.18
C VAL A 142 0.47 14.96 9.47
N ALA A 143 0.73 13.85 10.19
CA ALA A 143 0.10 13.62 11.49
C ALA A 143 0.48 14.71 12.52
N ALA A 144 1.76 15.14 12.55
CA ALA A 144 2.17 16.23 13.41
C ALA A 144 1.39 17.52 13.14
N THR A 145 1.24 17.88 11.86
CA THR A 145 0.49 19.07 11.44
C THR A 145 -0.99 18.99 11.82
N ILE A 146 -1.65 17.85 11.56
CA ILE A 146 -3.08 17.67 11.81
C ILE A 146 -3.42 17.74 13.30
N TYR A 147 -2.58 17.13 14.13
CA TYR A 147 -2.85 17.02 15.58
C TYR A 147 -2.10 18.09 16.42
N GLY A 148 -1.41 19.04 15.76
CA GLY A 148 -0.72 20.14 16.46
C GLY A 148 0.52 19.70 17.25
N GLY A 149 1.14 18.58 16.87
CA GLY A 149 2.32 18.05 17.52
C GLY A 149 3.62 18.73 17.07
N THR A 150 4.62 18.77 17.95
CA THR A 150 5.97 19.25 17.66
C THR A 150 6.87 18.07 17.26
N ILE A 151 7.53 18.18 16.11
CA ILE A 151 8.51 17.19 15.68
C ILE A 151 9.83 17.40 16.44
N LEU A 152 10.15 16.51 17.35
CA LEU A 152 11.40 16.53 18.14
C LEU A 152 12.60 15.99 17.38
N LYS A 153 12.39 14.93 16.56
CA LYS A 153 13.43 14.33 15.70
C LYS A 153 12.79 13.93 14.36
N LYS A 154 13.47 14.25 13.27
CA LYS A 154 13.07 13.92 11.90
C LYS A 154 13.81 12.69 11.39
N SER A 155 13.15 11.92 10.52
CA SER A 155 13.77 10.83 9.74
C SER A 155 14.54 9.86 10.64
N ILE A 156 13.84 9.29 11.63
CA ILE A 156 14.41 8.36 12.61
C ILE A 156 14.34 6.90 12.16
N GLU A 157 13.79 6.64 10.98
CA GLU A 157 13.77 5.31 10.35
C GLU A 157 15.19 4.78 10.08
N ASP A 158 15.36 3.47 10.21
CA ASP A 158 16.65 2.78 10.06
C ASP A 158 17.16 2.71 8.62
N ASP A 159 16.23 2.70 7.64
CA ASP A 159 16.53 2.65 6.21
C ASP A 159 15.71 3.72 5.46
N ARG A 160 16.42 4.59 4.73
CA ARG A 160 15.81 5.64 3.90
C ARG A 160 15.12 5.12 2.64
N ARG A 161 15.36 3.86 2.27
CA ARG A 161 14.73 3.17 1.14
C ARG A 161 13.41 2.51 1.54
N ASN A 162 12.76 3.02 2.57
CA ASN A 162 11.45 2.58 3.03
C ASN A 162 10.37 3.25 2.17
N PHE A 163 9.82 2.51 1.23
CA PHE A 163 8.71 2.97 0.38
C PHE A 163 7.51 2.06 0.53
N THR A 164 6.33 2.64 0.49
CA THR A 164 5.07 1.90 0.39
C THR A 164 4.40 2.23 -0.93
N ARG A 165 4.04 1.20 -1.67
CA ARG A 165 3.27 1.28 -2.90
C ARG A 165 1.79 1.29 -2.57
N PHE A 166 1.07 2.24 -3.11
CA PHE A 166 -0.38 2.39 -2.97
C PHE A 166 -1.06 2.27 -4.32
N PHE A 167 -2.22 1.62 -4.35
CA PHE A 167 -3.12 1.61 -5.49
C PHE A 167 -4.26 2.59 -5.32
N LEU A 168 -4.63 3.26 -6.40
CA LEU A 168 -5.86 4.01 -6.55
C LEU A 168 -6.91 3.09 -7.18
N LEU A 169 -8.00 2.85 -6.46
CA LEU A 169 -9.07 1.93 -6.85
C LEU A 169 -10.36 2.68 -7.12
N TYR A 170 -11.09 2.23 -8.14
CA TYR A 170 -12.46 2.63 -8.41
C TYR A 170 -13.36 1.39 -8.57
N PRO A 171 -14.67 1.50 -8.34
CA PRO A 171 -15.61 0.48 -8.78
C PRO A 171 -15.49 0.31 -10.29
N THR A 172 -15.54 -0.93 -10.79
CA THR A 172 -15.36 -1.22 -12.23
C THR A 172 -16.32 -0.40 -13.10
N LYS A 173 -17.56 -0.21 -12.65
CA LYS A 173 -18.60 0.57 -13.37
C LYS A 173 -18.37 2.09 -13.35
N LYS A 174 -17.51 2.59 -12.47
CA LYS A 174 -17.21 4.03 -12.29
C LYS A 174 -15.76 4.37 -12.61
N LEU A 175 -15.03 3.49 -13.33
CA LEU A 175 -13.65 3.74 -13.70
C LEU A 175 -13.56 5.03 -14.53
N PRO A 176 -12.77 6.03 -14.13
CA PRO A 176 -12.60 7.27 -14.90
C PRO A 176 -11.85 7.00 -16.21
N ALA A 177 -11.98 7.94 -17.14
CA ALA A 177 -11.16 7.91 -18.34
C ALA A 177 -9.68 7.90 -17.96
N PRO A 178 -8.88 7.03 -18.59
CA PRO A 178 -7.48 6.92 -18.23
C PRO A 178 -6.71 8.20 -18.60
N PRO A 179 -5.74 8.62 -17.79
CA PRO A 179 -4.93 9.79 -18.10
C PRO A 179 -4.05 9.53 -19.33
N VAL A 180 -3.58 10.61 -19.96
CA VAL A 180 -2.59 10.51 -21.03
C VAL A 180 -1.25 10.10 -20.41
N SER A 181 -0.68 8.99 -20.87
CA SER A 181 0.63 8.51 -20.42
C SER A 181 1.41 7.86 -21.55
N LYS A 182 2.74 8.03 -21.51
CA LYS A 182 3.68 7.36 -22.44
C LYS A 182 4.01 5.93 -21.98
N GLN A 183 3.87 5.64 -20.70
CA GLN A 183 4.17 4.33 -20.13
C GLN A 183 2.94 3.79 -19.40
N TRP A 184 2.73 2.50 -19.53
CA TRP A 184 1.62 1.80 -18.93
C TRP A 184 2.11 0.55 -18.19
N LYS A 185 1.43 0.24 -17.12
CA LYS A 185 1.59 -0.99 -16.36
C LYS A 185 0.23 -1.66 -16.27
N THR A 186 0.20 -2.96 -16.44
CA THR A 186 -1.00 -3.77 -16.24
C THR A 186 -0.75 -4.72 -15.08
N SER A 187 -1.71 -4.77 -14.14
CA SER A 187 -1.76 -5.75 -13.07
C SER A 187 -2.84 -6.76 -13.34
N LEU A 188 -2.53 -8.03 -13.15
CA LEU A 188 -3.48 -9.12 -13.26
C LEU A 188 -3.25 -10.18 -12.19
N VAL A 189 -4.21 -11.08 -12.06
CA VAL A 189 -4.10 -12.28 -11.25
C VAL A 189 -4.56 -13.49 -12.07
N PHE A 190 -3.87 -14.60 -11.94
CA PHE A 190 -4.24 -15.86 -12.59
C PHE A 190 -3.95 -17.06 -11.69
N THR A 191 -4.60 -18.18 -11.99
CA THR A 191 -4.30 -19.49 -11.41
C THR A 191 -3.91 -20.46 -12.49
N THR A 192 -3.12 -21.47 -12.13
CA THR A 192 -2.79 -22.57 -13.03
C THR A 192 -3.00 -23.88 -12.30
N ARG A 193 -3.25 -24.96 -13.05
CA ARG A 193 -3.24 -26.32 -12.50
C ARG A 193 -1.89 -26.60 -11.84
N ASN A 194 -1.92 -27.33 -10.74
CA ASN A 194 -0.70 -27.76 -10.07
C ASN A 194 -0.03 -28.91 -10.85
N THR A 195 0.61 -28.59 -11.97
CA THR A 195 1.33 -29.54 -12.83
C THR A 195 2.76 -29.04 -13.12
N PRO A 196 3.73 -29.92 -13.37
CA PRO A 196 5.08 -29.52 -13.71
C PRO A 196 5.12 -28.53 -14.87
N GLY A 197 5.86 -27.41 -14.68
CA GLY A 197 6.01 -26.37 -15.69
C GLY A 197 4.81 -25.43 -15.86
N ALA A 198 3.73 -25.55 -15.07
CA ALA A 198 2.54 -24.70 -15.25
C ALA A 198 2.84 -23.20 -15.12
N LEU A 199 3.58 -22.78 -14.10
CA LEU A 199 3.99 -21.39 -13.94
C LEU A 199 4.89 -20.93 -15.08
N PHE A 200 5.84 -21.76 -15.52
CA PHE A 200 6.71 -21.46 -16.66
C PHE A 200 5.89 -21.19 -17.92
N ARG A 201 4.90 -22.02 -18.25
CA ARG A 201 4.01 -21.78 -19.40
C ARG A 201 3.23 -20.48 -19.26
N GLY A 202 2.73 -20.16 -18.03
CA GLY A 202 2.07 -18.89 -17.75
C GLY A 202 3.00 -17.69 -18.01
N LEU A 203 4.23 -17.75 -17.53
CA LEU A 203 5.22 -16.68 -17.71
C LEU A 203 5.72 -16.57 -19.15
N ALA A 204 5.76 -17.69 -19.89
CA ALA A 204 6.12 -17.70 -21.31
C ALA A 204 5.16 -16.85 -22.16
N ALA A 205 3.89 -16.72 -21.77
CA ALA A 205 2.93 -15.85 -22.46
C ALA A 205 3.41 -14.39 -22.55
N PHE A 206 4.10 -13.91 -21.52
CA PHE A 206 4.71 -12.57 -21.47
C PHE A 206 6.09 -12.53 -22.12
N ALA A 207 6.96 -13.47 -21.79
CA ALA A 207 8.35 -13.50 -22.29
C ALA A 207 8.44 -13.56 -23.82
N LEU A 208 7.61 -14.39 -24.46
CA LEU A 208 7.53 -14.53 -25.92
C LEU A 208 7.03 -13.26 -26.64
N ARG A 209 6.62 -12.23 -25.92
CA ARG A 209 6.10 -10.96 -26.46
C ARG A 209 6.84 -9.75 -25.92
N ASP A 210 8.03 -9.97 -25.36
CA ASP A 210 8.88 -8.92 -24.79
C ASP A 210 8.12 -8.01 -23.78
N LEU A 211 7.24 -8.61 -22.99
CA LEU A 211 6.54 -7.92 -21.91
C LEU A 211 7.33 -8.07 -20.60
N ASN A 212 7.91 -6.96 -20.15
CA ASN A 212 8.72 -6.94 -18.93
C ASN A 212 7.84 -7.03 -17.68
N LEU A 213 8.03 -8.09 -16.90
CA LEU A 213 7.39 -8.25 -15.60
C LEU A 213 8.08 -7.37 -14.56
N THR A 214 7.30 -6.64 -13.77
CA THR A 214 7.79 -5.77 -12.69
C THR A 214 7.46 -6.31 -11.30
N LYS A 215 6.54 -7.27 -11.22
CA LYS A 215 6.18 -7.99 -10.00
C LYS A 215 5.65 -9.37 -10.34
N ILE A 216 5.98 -10.33 -9.48
CA ILE A 216 5.29 -11.60 -9.36
C ILE A 216 5.15 -11.95 -7.88
N GLU A 217 3.96 -12.33 -7.47
CA GLU A 217 3.66 -12.76 -6.10
C GLU A 217 2.75 -13.97 -6.14
N SER A 218 3.10 -15.01 -5.40
CA SER A 218 2.24 -16.19 -5.27
C SER A 218 1.49 -16.17 -3.94
N ARG A 219 0.20 -16.53 -3.97
CA ARG A 219 -0.65 -16.68 -2.80
C ARG A 219 -1.38 -18.00 -2.83
N PRO A 220 -1.51 -18.71 -1.70
CA PRO A 220 -2.37 -19.90 -1.64
C PRO A 220 -3.80 -19.57 -2.07
N LEU A 221 -4.42 -20.41 -2.87
CA LEU A 221 -5.81 -20.27 -3.25
C LEU A 221 -6.71 -20.76 -2.12
N HIS A 222 -7.52 -19.85 -1.56
CA HIS A 222 -8.45 -20.22 -0.50
C HIS A 222 -9.42 -21.33 -0.93
N GLY A 223 -9.56 -22.35 -0.10
CA GLY A 223 -10.45 -23.48 -0.36
C GLY A 223 -9.88 -24.58 -1.28
N LYS A 224 -8.67 -24.39 -1.82
CA LYS A 224 -7.97 -25.36 -2.64
C LYS A 224 -6.52 -25.56 -2.16
N PRO A 225 -6.26 -26.56 -1.30
CA PRO A 225 -4.93 -26.85 -0.79
C PRO A 225 -3.94 -27.08 -1.94
N TRP A 226 -2.76 -26.47 -1.83
CA TRP A 226 -1.63 -26.61 -2.77
C TRP A 226 -1.88 -26.02 -4.17
N GLU A 227 -2.98 -25.27 -4.40
CA GLU A 227 -3.16 -24.42 -5.56
C GLU A 227 -2.80 -22.96 -5.22
N TYR A 228 -2.32 -22.20 -6.22
CA TYR A 228 -1.80 -20.86 -6.04
C TYR A 228 -2.42 -19.86 -6.99
N LEU A 229 -2.64 -18.64 -6.49
CA LEU A 229 -2.89 -17.44 -7.25
C LEU A 229 -1.56 -16.76 -7.53
N PHE A 230 -1.37 -16.26 -8.74
CA PHE A 230 -0.21 -15.48 -9.14
C PHE A 230 -0.64 -14.07 -9.50
N TYR A 231 -0.23 -13.08 -8.69
CA TYR A 231 -0.38 -11.68 -9.02
C TYR A 231 0.84 -11.26 -9.83
N VAL A 232 0.59 -10.65 -10.99
CA VAL A 232 1.64 -10.23 -11.92
C VAL A 232 1.39 -8.81 -12.35
N ASP A 233 2.45 -7.99 -12.29
CA ASP A 233 2.49 -6.68 -12.92
C ASP A 233 3.48 -6.69 -14.07
N PHE A 234 3.14 -6.08 -15.19
CA PHE A 234 4.02 -5.96 -16.35
C PHE A 234 3.86 -4.61 -17.05
N LEU A 235 4.90 -4.20 -17.77
CA LEU A 235 4.88 -2.98 -18.59
C LEU A 235 4.14 -3.25 -19.90
N GLY A 236 3.12 -2.45 -20.17
CA GLY A 236 2.25 -2.51 -21.33
C GLY A 236 0.81 -2.17 -20.97
N ARG A 237 0.07 -1.67 -21.95
CA ARG A 237 -1.33 -1.30 -21.78
C ARG A 237 -2.23 -2.44 -22.26
N GLU A 238 -3.32 -2.70 -21.53
CA GLU A 238 -4.27 -3.78 -21.81
C GLU A 238 -4.74 -3.82 -23.29
N ASN A 239 -4.88 -2.68 -23.95
CA ASN A 239 -5.33 -2.59 -25.35
C ASN A 239 -4.21 -2.69 -26.40
N GLU A 240 -2.94 -2.83 -26.03
CA GLU A 240 -1.85 -3.07 -26.97
C GLU A 240 -1.97 -4.48 -27.57
N ALA A 241 -1.73 -4.64 -28.88
CA ALA A 241 -1.86 -5.94 -29.56
C ALA A 241 -1.00 -7.04 -28.93
N ARG A 242 0.25 -6.72 -28.54
CA ARG A 242 1.14 -7.68 -27.86
C ARG A 242 0.61 -8.12 -26.50
N VAL A 243 -0.03 -7.19 -25.75
CA VAL A 243 -0.64 -7.48 -24.44
C VAL A 243 -1.89 -8.34 -24.62
N GLN A 244 -2.76 -8.00 -25.55
CA GLN A 244 -3.94 -8.79 -25.89
C GLN A 244 -3.59 -10.23 -26.31
N ASN A 245 -2.51 -10.40 -27.07
CA ASN A 245 -2.01 -11.72 -27.46
C ASN A 245 -1.44 -12.50 -26.27
N ALA A 246 -0.77 -11.82 -25.32
CA ALA A 246 -0.30 -12.45 -24.09
C ALA A 246 -1.47 -12.90 -23.21
N LEU A 247 -2.47 -12.03 -23.02
CA LEU A 247 -3.67 -12.34 -22.22
C LEU A 247 -4.47 -13.51 -22.80
N ARG A 248 -4.65 -13.58 -24.12
CA ARG A 248 -5.29 -14.72 -24.79
C ARG A 248 -4.52 -16.01 -24.58
N HIS A 249 -3.22 -16.01 -24.78
CA HIS A 249 -2.38 -17.19 -24.54
C HIS A 249 -2.44 -17.62 -23.07
N LEU A 250 -2.40 -16.68 -22.14
CA LEU A 250 -2.52 -16.98 -20.71
C LEU A 250 -3.90 -17.58 -20.38
N ALA A 251 -4.97 -17.06 -20.98
CA ALA A 251 -6.33 -17.56 -20.77
C ALA A 251 -6.54 -19.02 -21.26
N GLU A 252 -5.78 -19.48 -22.25
CA GLU A 252 -5.84 -20.87 -22.74
C GLU A 252 -5.27 -21.86 -21.73
N ILE A 253 -4.36 -21.41 -20.85
CA ILE A 253 -3.62 -22.27 -19.91
C ILE A 253 -3.95 -22.01 -18.43
N ALA A 254 -4.62 -20.91 -18.13
CA ALA A 254 -5.04 -20.54 -16.78
C ALA A 254 -6.45 -21.06 -16.49
N ASP A 255 -6.67 -21.57 -15.27
CA ASP A 255 -8.03 -21.94 -14.82
C ASP A 255 -8.84 -20.69 -14.44
N PHE A 256 -8.16 -19.61 -14.09
CA PHE A 256 -8.74 -18.30 -13.79
C PHE A 256 -7.78 -17.21 -14.22
N LEU A 257 -8.30 -16.15 -14.83
CA LEU A 257 -7.56 -14.95 -15.21
C LEU A 257 -8.44 -13.71 -14.99
N ARG A 258 -7.92 -12.72 -14.27
CA ARG A 258 -8.56 -11.41 -14.11
C ARG A 258 -7.55 -10.29 -14.25
N VAL A 259 -7.77 -9.37 -15.17
CA VAL A 259 -7.05 -8.11 -15.25
C VAL A 259 -7.58 -7.19 -14.17
N LEU A 260 -6.71 -6.74 -13.27
CA LEU A 260 -7.06 -5.87 -12.15
C LEU A 260 -7.06 -4.38 -12.54
N GLY A 261 -6.26 -4.01 -13.54
CA GLY A 261 -6.21 -2.65 -14.08
C GLY A 261 -5.02 -2.44 -15.00
N SER A 262 -5.15 -1.40 -15.84
CA SER A 262 -4.06 -0.90 -16.68
C SER A 262 -3.97 0.62 -16.45
N TYR A 263 -2.81 1.09 -16.00
CA TYR A 263 -2.63 2.42 -15.44
C TYR A 263 -1.19 2.92 -15.63
N PRO A 264 -0.92 4.24 -15.54
CA PRO A 264 0.44 4.76 -15.52
C PRO A 264 1.23 4.25 -14.32
N PRO A 265 2.49 3.78 -14.52
CA PRO A 265 3.34 3.36 -13.40
C PRO A 265 3.69 4.56 -12.49
N ALA A 266 3.91 4.31 -11.21
CA ALA A 266 4.47 5.29 -10.30
C ALA A 266 5.84 5.77 -10.80
N ARG A 267 6.10 7.07 -10.63
CA ARG A 267 7.37 7.72 -10.98
C ARG A 267 8.42 7.47 -9.91
#